data_5b27bc04636ae5bdae17034a0f0d0d54
#
_entry.id   5b27bc04636ae5bdae17034a0f0d0d54
#
_cell.length_a   1.000
_cell.length_b   1.000
_cell.length_c   1.000
_cell.angle_alpha   90.00
_cell.angle_beta   90.00
_cell.angle_gamma   90.00
#
_symmetry.space_group_name_H-M   'P 1'
#
loop_
_entity.id
_entity.type
_entity.pdbx_description
1 polymer ?
#
loop_
_entity_poly.entity_id
_entity_poly.type
_entity_poly.pdbx_seq_one_letter_code
_entity_poly.pdbx_strand_id
1 'polypeptide(L)'
;MAIFSAIAAGKARKAQGKAQDKLNDIISKRQDIINPYANVKDLSGQISNPFANLQVATKASEIQAEQADISLANTLDTLRATGAGAAGATALAQAALRSKQGIAATIESQEAQNARLRAQGEATAQNMRLQEAQRMQQADILGQTFMFQARESRDIADMSRQSAMVQQFAQQRASALGAMGANTGAVLAGAVGALGG
;
A
#
# COMPACT_ATOMS: atom_id res chain seq x y z
N MET A 1 -18.73 -0.41 67.55
CA MET A 1 -18.97 0.31 66.27
C MET A 1 -17.67 0.46 65.44
N ALA A 2 -16.54 0.81 65.98
CA ALA A 2 -15.23 0.98 65.27
C ALA A 2 -14.76 -0.27 64.56
N ILE A 3 -15.03 -1.48 65.08
CA ILE A 3 -14.58 -2.74 64.48
C ILE A 3 -15.34 -3.02 63.16
N PHE A 4 -16.61 -2.70 63.05
CA PHE A 4 -17.38 -2.91 61.80
C PHE A 4 -16.95 -1.98 60.67
N SER A 5 -16.55 -0.75 60.97
CA SER A 5 -16.05 0.22 59.99
C SER A 5 -14.65 -0.18 59.48
N ALA A 6 -13.79 -0.73 60.33
CA ALA A 6 -12.48 -1.27 59.92
C ALA A 6 -12.61 -2.50 59.02
N ILE A 7 -13.57 -3.39 59.32
CA ILE A 7 -13.86 -4.58 58.50
C ILE A 7 -14.42 -4.15 57.11
N ALA A 8 -15.33 -3.19 57.08
CA ALA A 8 -15.89 -2.65 55.83
C ALA A 8 -14.79 -2.00 54.96
N ALA A 9 -13.92 -1.19 55.57
CA ALA A 9 -12.78 -0.58 54.89
C ALA A 9 -11.78 -1.62 54.34
N GLY A 10 -11.53 -2.70 55.09
CA GLY A 10 -10.70 -3.82 54.68
C GLY A 10 -11.28 -4.59 53.47
N LYS A 11 -12.60 -4.85 53.51
CA LYS A 11 -13.30 -5.48 52.34
C LYS A 11 -13.30 -4.61 51.11
N ALA A 12 -13.48 -3.30 51.25
CA ALA A 12 -13.43 -2.35 50.14
C ALA A 12 -12.04 -2.28 49.52
N ARG A 13 -10.95 -2.22 50.31
CA ARG A 13 -9.55 -2.27 49.82
C ARG A 13 -9.26 -3.56 49.09
N LYS A 14 -9.73 -4.71 49.59
CA LYS A 14 -9.54 -6.02 48.93
C LYS A 14 -10.31 -6.13 47.63
N ALA A 15 -11.53 -5.57 47.57
CA ALA A 15 -12.33 -5.51 46.35
C ALA A 15 -11.65 -4.62 45.28
N GLN A 16 -11.09 -3.49 45.73
CA GLN A 16 -10.31 -2.57 44.90
C GLN A 16 -9.07 -3.24 44.32
N GLY A 17 -8.26 -3.94 45.13
CA GLY A 17 -7.09 -4.67 44.63
C GLY A 17 -7.48 -5.67 43.57
N LYS A 18 -8.51 -6.49 43.80
CA LYS A 18 -8.99 -7.45 42.82
C LYS A 18 -9.50 -6.81 41.52
N ALA A 19 -10.12 -5.62 41.59
CA ALA A 19 -10.56 -4.91 40.37
C ALA A 19 -9.36 -4.38 39.60
N GLN A 20 -8.34 -3.88 40.29
CA GLN A 20 -7.09 -3.42 39.68
C GLN A 20 -6.33 -4.57 39.00
N ASP A 21 -6.22 -5.71 39.68
CA ASP A 21 -5.56 -6.90 39.14
C ASP A 21 -6.26 -7.40 37.89
N LYS A 22 -7.60 -7.45 37.88
CA LYS A 22 -8.38 -7.79 36.69
C LYS A 22 -8.18 -6.83 35.56
N LEU A 23 -8.10 -5.52 35.83
CA LEU A 23 -7.86 -4.51 34.81
C LEU A 23 -6.47 -4.68 34.21
N ASN A 24 -5.44 -4.89 35.05
CA ASN A 24 -4.09 -5.14 34.59
C ASN A 24 -3.99 -6.42 33.74
N ASP A 25 -4.72 -7.48 34.12
CA ASP A 25 -4.79 -8.73 33.35
C ASP A 25 -5.45 -8.50 31.98
N ILE A 26 -6.53 -7.72 31.90
CA ILE A 26 -7.17 -7.36 30.63
C ILE A 26 -6.22 -6.52 29.75
N ILE A 27 -5.49 -5.57 30.34
CA ILE A 27 -4.53 -4.73 29.62
C ILE A 27 -3.37 -5.57 29.08
N SER A 28 -2.83 -6.49 29.90
CA SER A 28 -1.71 -7.35 29.49
C SER A 28 -2.07 -8.38 28.43
N LYS A 29 -3.35 -8.78 28.36
CA LYS A 29 -3.86 -9.75 27.36
C LYS A 29 -4.44 -9.07 26.10
N ARG A 30 -4.30 -7.75 25.99
CA ARG A 30 -4.75 -7.06 24.77
C ARG A 30 -3.98 -7.54 23.56
N GLN A 31 -4.72 -7.75 22.48
CA GLN A 31 -4.12 -8.01 21.19
C GLN A 31 -3.39 -6.77 20.68
N ASP A 32 -2.27 -6.99 19.99
CA ASP A 32 -1.55 -5.93 19.31
C ASP A 32 -2.40 -5.28 18.23
N ILE A 33 -2.18 -3.98 18.02
CA ILE A 33 -2.80 -3.28 16.90
C ILE A 33 -2.03 -3.68 15.64
N ILE A 34 -2.70 -4.39 14.74
CA ILE A 34 -2.13 -4.85 13.50
C ILE A 34 -2.43 -3.80 12.41
N ASN A 35 -1.40 -3.37 11.69
CA ASN A 35 -1.57 -2.54 10.52
C ASN A 35 -2.19 -3.36 9.37
N PRO A 36 -3.43 -3.11 8.93
CA PRO A 36 -4.08 -3.88 7.87
C PRO A 36 -3.41 -3.67 6.50
N TYR A 37 -2.61 -2.62 6.34
CA TYR A 37 -1.90 -2.28 5.11
C TYR A 37 -0.45 -2.76 5.10
N ALA A 38 0.03 -3.42 6.15
CA ALA A 38 1.42 -3.88 6.25
C ALA A 38 1.83 -4.89 5.16
N ASN A 39 0.86 -5.61 4.61
CA ASN A 39 1.09 -6.66 3.61
C ASN A 39 0.73 -6.23 2.18
N VAL A 40 0.56 -4.94 1.93
CA VAL A 40 0.36 -4.41 0.57
C VAL A 40 1.66 -4.60 -0.20
N LYS A 41 1.57 -5.36 -1.32
CA LYS A 41 2.72 -5.69 -2.14
C LYS A 41 2.95 -4.61 -3.20
N ASP A 42 4.21 -4.29 -3.44
CA ASP A 42 4.64 -3.49 -4.58
C ASP A 42 4.57 -4.33 -5.86
N LEU A 43 3.82 -3.87 -6.84
CA LEU A 43 3.64 -4.52 -8.15
C LEU A 43 4.49 -3.86 -9.24
N SER A 44 5.32 -2.86 -8.91
CA SER A 44 6.15 -2.13 -9.89
C SER A 44 7.06 -3.04 -10.71
N GLY A 45 7.56 -4.12 -10.11
CA GLY A 45 8.39 -5.12 -10.78
C GLY A 45 7.67 -5.97 -11.84
N GLN A 46 6.32 -5.99 -11.83
CA GLN A 46 5.52 -6.69 -12.84
C GLN A 46 5.16 -5.79 -14.03
N ILE A 47 5.39 -4.49 -13.91
CA ILE A 47 5.10 -3.51 -14.96
C ILE A 47 6.24 -3.53 -15.97
N SER A 48 5.98 -4.05 -17.15
CA SER A 48 6.93 -4.12 -18.26
C SER A 48 6.35 -3.45 -19.50
N ASN A 49 7.24 -3.03 -20.38
CA ASN A 49 6.86 -2.54 -21.70
C ASN A 49 6.58 -3.74 -22.63
N PRO A 50 5.33 -3.97 -23.07
CA PRO A 50 4.99 -5.11 -23.94
C PRO A 50 5.64 -5.00 -25.33
N PHE A 51 6.07 -3.81 -25.72
CA PHE A 51 6.69 -3.54 -27.02
C PHE A 51 8.22 -3.54 -26.97
N ALA A 52 8.85 -3.85 -25.82
CA ALA A 52 10.30 -3.78 -25.65
C ALA A 52 11.06 -4.64 -26.68
N ASN A 53 10.50 -5.80 -27.03
CA ASN A 53 11.13 -6.80 -27.89
C ASN A 53 10.58 -6.82 -29.33
N LEU A 54 9.94 -5.75 -29.78
CA LEU A 54 9.51 -5.66 -31.16
C LEU A 54 10.72 -5.72 -32.11
N GLN A 55 10.64 -6.60 -33.09
CA GLN A 55 11.65 -6.77 -34.16
C GLN A 55 11.04 -6.44 -35.51
N VAL A 56 11.86 -5.99 -36.42
CA VAL A 56 11.45 -5.81 -37.81
C VAL A 56 11.28 -7.20 -38.45
N ALA A 57 10.22 -7.37 -39.23
CA ALA A 57 9.98 -8.62 -39.99
C ALA A 57 10.89 -8.67 -41.25
N THR A 58 12.17 -8.97 -41.06
CA THR A 58 13.17 -8.96 -42.13
C THR A 58 12.97 -10.12 -43.13
N LYS A 59 12.41 -11.26 -42.69
CA LYS A 59 12.21 -12.43 -43.55
C LYS A 59 11.37 -12.13 -44.79
N ALA A 60 10.30 -11.36 -44.66
CA ALA A 60 9.49 -10.99 -45.83
C ALA A 60 10.26 -10.11 -46.82
N SER A 61 11.08 -9.20 -46.30
CA SER A 61 11.94 -8.32 -47.10
C SER A 61 13.09 -9.08 -47.77
N GLU A 62 13.66 -10.08 -47.09
CA GLU A 62 14.68 -10.99 -47.65
C GLU A 62 14.12 -11.83 -48.81
N ILE A 63 12.91 -12.40 -48.65
CA ILE A 63 12.24 -13.17 -49.71
C ILE A 63 11.92 -12.26 -50.89
N GLN A 64 11.47 -11.02 -50.67
CA GLN A 64 11.23 -10.05 -51.74
C GLN A 64 12.52 -9.67 -52.46
N ALA A 65 13.61 -9.49 -51.74
CA ALA A 65 14.91 -9.21 -52.35
C ALA A 65 15.40 -10.41 -53.22
N GLU A 66 15.29 -11.64 -52.71
CA GLU A 66 15.63 -12.86 -53.41
C GLU A 66 14.79 -13.05 -54.67
N GLN A 67 13.46 -12.86 -54.58
CA GLN A 67 12.56 -12.93 -55.73
C GLN A 67 12.89 -11.87 -56.80
N ALA A 68 13.23 -10.65 -56.35
CA ALA A 68 13.66 -9.60 -57.27
C ALA A 68 14.96 -9.96 -57.97
N ASP A 69 15.96 -10.50 -57.25
CA ASP A 69 17.23 -10.90 -57.82
C ASP A 69 17.07 -12.08 -58.82
N ILE A 70 16.20 -13.07 -58.52
CA ILE A 70 15.86 -14.18 -59.44
C ILE A 70 15.18 -13.65 -60.70
N SER A 71 14.19 -12.76 -60.56
CA SER A 71 13.48 -12.15 -61.69
C SER A 71 14.40 -11.34 -62.57
N LEU A 72 15.34 -10.62 -61.97
CA LEU A 72 16.36 -9.84 -62.66
C LEU A 72 17.33 -10.74 -63.42
N ALA A 73 17.79 -11.87 -62.83
CA ALA A 73 18.66 -12.84 -63.49
C ALA A 73 17.98 -13.45 -64.71
N ASN A 74 16.73 -13.90 -64.57
CA ASN A 74 15.95 -14.46 -65.68
C ASN A 74 15.73 -13.43 -66.82
N THR A 75 15.48 -12.17 -66.47
CA THR A 75 15.32 -11.10 -67.46
C THR A 75 16.64 -10.80 -68.18
N LEU A 76 17.77 -10.82 -67.47
CA LEU A 76 19.10 -10.63 -68.03
C LEU A 76 19.45 -11.73 -69.01
N ASP A 77 19.14 -12.99 -68.67
CA ASP A 77 19.38 -14.13 -69.58
C ASP A 77 18.53 -14.04 -70.86
N THR A 78 17.26 -13.59 -70.75
CA THR A 78 16.38 -13.35 -71.89
C THR A 78 16.93 -12.20 -72.78
N LEU A 79 17.42 -11.11 -72.18
CA LEU A 79 18.02 -10.00 -72.91
C LEU A 79 19.31 -10.42 -73.64
N ARG A 80 20.10 -11.26 -73.03
CA ARG A 80 21.31 -11.85 -73.71
C ARG A 80 20.92 -12.72 -74.89
N ALA A 81 19.91 -13.57 -74.71
CA ALA A 81 19.45 -14.47 -75.76
C ALA A 81 18.82 -13.71 -76.97
N THR A 82 18.22 -12.57 -76.76
CA THR A 82 17.56 -11.74 -77.77
C THR A 82 18.46 -10.70 -78.41
N GLY A 83 19.76 -10.60 -77.98
CA GLY A 83 20.73 -9.63 -78.53
C GLY A 83 20.45 -8.17 -78.13
N ALA A 84 19.56 -7.93 -77.18
CA ALA A 84 19.27 -6.57 -76.62
C ALA A 84 20.47 -6.08 -75.82
N GLY A 85 21.27 -5.26 -76.39
CA GLY A 85 22.59 -4.83 -75.91
C GLY A 85 22.58 -3.98 -74.64
N ALA A 86 23.60 -3.17 -74.44
CA ALA A 86 23.87 -2.38 -73.21
C ALA A 86 22.73 -1.56 -72.63
N ALA A 87 21.80 -1.08 -73.49
CA ALA A 87 20.65 -0.29 -73.05
C ALA A 87 19.64 -1.12 -72.18
N GLY A 88 19.43 -2.41 -72.53
CA GLY A 88 18.57 -3.29 -71.73
C GLY A 88 19.18 -3.64 -70.37
N ALA A 89 20.51 -3.83 -70.30
CA ALA A 89 21.23 -4.07 -69.06
C ALA A 89 21.17 -2.87 -68.10
N THR A 90 21.29 -1.65 -68.64
CA THR A 90 21.21 -0.42 -67.85
C THR A 90 19.80 -0.23 -67.24
N ALA A 91 18.74 -0.45 -68.04
CA ALA A 91 17.37 -0.36 -67.54
C ALA A 91 17.10 -1.42 -66.45
N LEU A 92 17.60 -2.63 -66.59
CA LEU A 92 17.48 -3.70 -65.62
C LEU A 92 18.20 -3.36 -64.28
N ALA A 93 19.42 -2.82 -64.38
CA ALA A 93 20.17 -2.37 -63.23
C ALA A 93 19.43 -1.23 -62.46
N GLN A 94 18.80 -0.28 -63.18
CA GLN A 94 17.99 0.75 -62.56
C GLN A 94 16.74 0.18 -61.91
N ALA A 95 16.08 -0.81 -62.47
CA ALA A 95 14.94 -1.50 -61.88
C ALA A 95 15.32 -2.23 -60.60
N ALA A 96 16.49 -2.90 -60.59
CA ALA A 96 17.07 -3.56 -59.43
C ALA A 96 17.33 -2.58 -58.28
N LEU A 97 17.96 -1.44 -58.58
CA LEU A 97 18.19 -0.37 -57.59
C LEU A 97 16.89 0.16 -56.99
N ARG A 98 15.88 0.44 -57.82
CA ARG A 98 14.56 0.90 -57.32
C ARG A 98 13.86 -0.13 -56.45
N SER A 99 13.92 -1.43 -56.81
CA SER A 99 13.35 -2.51 -56.00
C SER A 99 14.04 -2.62 -54.64
N LYS A 100 15.37 -2.56 -54.59
CA LYS A 100 16.14 -2.59 -53.32
C LYS A 100 15.91 -1.35 -52.48
N GLN A 101 15.77 -0.17 -53.09
CA GLN A 101 15.39 1.05 -52.38
C GLN A 101 13.98 0.96 -51.77
N GLY A 102 13.02 0.36 -52.49
CA GLY A 102 11.65 0.14 -51.98
C GLY A 102 11.61 -0.79 -50.78
N ILE A 103 12.42 -1.89 -50.83
CA ILE A 103 12.55 -2.82 -49.70
C ILE A 103 13.18 -2.12 -48.48
N ALA A 104 14.28 -1.39 -48.70
CA ALA A 104 14.94 -0.62 -47.65
C ALA A 104 13.97 0.40 -46.95
N ALA A 105 13.22 1.15 -47.76
CA ALA A 105 12.22 2.08 -47.27
C ALA A 105 11.11 1.40 -46.44
N THR A 106 10.72 0.18 -46.83
CA THR A 106 9.74 -0.60 -46.07
C THR A 106 10.30 -1.03 -44.69
N ILE A 107 11.53 -1.49 -44.64
CA ILE A 107 12.23 -1.87 -43.40
C ILE A 107 12.35 -0.63 -42.48
N GLU A 108 12.81 0.48 -43.01
CA GLU A 108 12.99 1.73 -42.30
C GLU A 108 11.66 2.23 -41.72
N SER A 109 10.56 2.16 -42.50
CA SER A 109 9.21 2.50 -42.03
C SER A 109 8.75 1.61 -40.85
N GLN A 110 8.98 0.28 -40.96
CA GLN A 110 8.64 -0.65 -39.86
C GLN A 110 9.47 -0.37 -38.60
N GLU A 111 10.77 -0.08 -38.79
CA GLU A 111 11.65 0.24 -37.67
C GLU A 111 11.20 1.54 -36.96
N ALA A 112 10.84 2.56 -37.72
CA ALA A 112 10.31 3.80 -37.18
C ALA A 112 8.97 3.57 -36.40
N GLN A 113 8.09 2.71 -36.92
CA GLN A 113 6.86 2.33 -36.21
C GLN A 113 7.17 1.56 -34.93
N ASN A 114 8.08 0.59 -34.96
CA ASN A 114 8.48 -0.17 -33.80
C ASN A 114 9.15 0.73 -32.74
N ALA A 115 9.97 1.69 -33.16
CA ALA A 115 10.57 2.67 -32.26
C ALA A 115 9.50 3.54 -31.54
N ARG A 116 8.47 3.98 -32.27
CA ARG A 116 7.34 4.71 -31.69
C ARG A 116 6.55 3.86 -30.69
N LEU A 117 6.25 2.61 -31.02
CA LEU A 117 5.54 1.70 -30.12
C LEU A 117 6.35 1.40 -28.87
N ARG A 118 7.68 1.20 -28.99
CA ARG A 118 8.57 1.02 -27.83
C ARG A 118 8.55 2.26 -26.93
N ALA A 119 8.63 3.46 -27.50
CA ALA A 119 8.59 4.71 -26.76
C ALA A 119 7.23 4.92 -26.06
N GLN A 120 6.11 4.64 -26.72
CA GLN A 120 4.78 4.70 -26.13
C GLN A 120 4.61 3.67 -25.00
N GLY A 121 5.09 2.45 -25.21
CA GLY A 121 5.05 1.40 -24.20
C GLY A 121 5.87 1.75 -22.97
N GLU A 122 7.04 2.37 -23.16
CA GLU A 122 7.87 2.82 -22.03
C GLU A 122 7.19 3.97 -21.25
N ALA A 123 6.62 4.95 -21.94
CA ALA A 123 5.88 6.03 -21.28
C ALA A 123 4.69 5.48 -20.48
N THR A 124 3.98 4.48 -21.03
CA THR A 124 2.87 3.82 -20.34
C THR A 124 3.37 3.06 -19.11
N ALA A 125 4.45 2.30 -19.23
CA ALA A 125 5.05 1.56 -18.13
C ALA A 125 5.54 2.51 -17.00
N GLN A 126 6.14 3.64 -17.35
CA GLN A 126 6.54 4.66 -16.37
C GLN A 126 5.34 5.26 -15.64
N ASN A 127 4.26 5.59 -16.36
CA ASN A 127 3.03 6.11 -15.74
C ASN A 127 2.41 5.08 -14.79
N MET A 128 2.38 3.80 -15.15
CA MET A 128 1.89 2.74 -14.29
C MET A 128 2.77 2.59 -13.03
N ARG A 129 4.10 2.69 -13.16
CA ARG A 129 5.02 2.66 -11.99
C ARG A 129 4.81 3.85 -11.07
N LEU A 130 4.55 5.04 -11.61
CA LEU A 130 4.21 6.23 -10.81
C LEU A 130 2.88 6.04 -10.06
N GLN A 131 1.85 5.51 -10.71
CA GLN A 131 0.57 5.19 -10.06
C GLN A 131 0.75 4.15 -8.95
N GLU A 132 1.57 3.12 -9.18
CA GLU A 132 1.88 2.12 -8.19
C GLU A 132 2.62 2.70 -6.98
N ALA A 133 3.59 3.58 -7.21
CA ALA A 133 4.29 4.29 -6.15
C ALA A 133 3.32 5.16 -5.30
N GLN A 134 2.38 5.86 -5.95
CA GLN A 134 1.33 6.62 -5.26
C GLN A 134 0.42 5.70 -4.45
N ARG A 135 0.03 4.55 -4.99
CA ARG A 135 -0.79 3.55 -4.29
C ARG A 135 -0.08 3.03 -3.04
N MET A 136 1.22 2.75 -3.14
CA MET A 136 2.05 2.32 -2.01
C MET A 136 2.15 3.40 -0.93
N GLN A 137 2.40 4.66 -1.32
CA GLN A 137 2.40 5.78 -0.38
C GLN A 137 1.05 5.95 0.33
N GLN A 138 -0.06 5.86 -0.40
CA GLN A 138 -1.39 5.93 0.19
C GLN A 138 -1.63 4.81 1.20
N ALA A 139 -1.23 3.58 0.87
CA ALA A 139 -1.34 2.44 1.77
C ALA A 139 -0.53 2.65 3.06
N ASP A 140 0.69 3.20 2.96
CA ASP A 140 1.51 3.52 4.12
C ASP A 140 0.88 4.61 4.99
N ILE A 141 0.41 5.70 4.41
CA ILE A 141 -0.30 6.78 5.13
C ILE A 141 -1.55 6.25 5.83
N LEU A 142 -2.36 5.45 5.13
CA LEU A 142 -3.57 4.84 5.71
C LEU A 142 -3.21 3.89 6.85
N GLY A 143 -2.15 3.11 6.69
CA GLY A 143 -1.64 2.22 7.74
C GLY A 143 -1.19 2.98 8.99
N GLN A 144 -0.40 4.04 8.83
CA GLN A 144 0.05 4.89 9.93
C GLN A 144 -1.12 5.60 10.62
N THR A 145 -2.05 6.15 9.86
CA THR A 145 -3.26 6.80 10.38
C THR A 145 -4.12 5.81 11.18
N PHE A 146 -4.35 4.62 10.65
CA PHE A 146 -5.09 3.57 11.35
C PHE A 146 -4.42 3.19 12.68
N MET A 147 -3.10 2.97 12.67
CA MET A 147 -2.33 2.64 13.87
C MET A 147 -2.40 3.76 14.91
N PHE A 148 -2.28 5.01 14.48
CA PHE A 148 -2.39 6.18 15.36
C PHE A 148 -3.78 6.26 16.00
N GLN A 149 -4.84 6.24 15.20
CA GLN A 149 -6.23 6.30 15.70
C GLN A 149 -6.58 5.15 16.64
N ALA A 150 -6.11 3.95 16.33
CA ALA A 150 -6.36 2.78 17.16
C ALA A 150 -5.63 2.88 18.52
N ARG A 151 -4.41 3.44 18.57
CA ARG A 151 -3.68 3.72 19.82
C ARG A 151 -4.37 4.82 20.61
N GLU A 152 -4.68 5.93 19.98
CA GLU A 152 -5.37 7.06 20.63
C GLU A 152 -6.72 6.63 21.22
N SER A 153 -7.52 5.85 20.50
CA SER A 153 -8.79 5.30 21.01
C SER A 153 -8.59 4.41 22.24
N ARG A 154 -7.51 3.63 22.28
CA ARG A 154 -7.14 2.82 23.46
C ARG A 154 -6.73 3.70 24.64
N ASP A 155 -5.92 4.71 24.39
CA ASP A 155 -5.42 5.62 25.43
C ASP A 155 -6.58 6.43 26.03
N ILE A 156 -7.51 6.93 25.22
CA ILE A 156 -8.73 7.61 25.68
C ILE A 156 -9.59 6.67 26.53
N ALA A 157 -9.79 5.42 26.09
CA ALA A 157 -10.54 4.44 26.85
C ALA A 157 -9.89 4.12 28.20
N ASP A 158 -8.56 4.08 28.27
CA ASP A 158 -7.82 3.84 29.50
C ASP A 158 -7.87 5.04 30.44
N MET A 159 -7.71 6.26 29.93
CA MET A 159 -7.90 7.50 30.70
C MET A 159 -9.32 7.61 31.27
N SER A 160 -10.34 7.27 30.49
CA SER A 160 -11.73 7.30 30.96
C SER A 160 -11.99 6.30 32.08
N ARG A 161 -11.41 5.10 32.00
CA ARG A 161 -11.47 4.09 33.08
C ARG A 161 -10.76 4.55 34.34
N GLN A 162 -9.56 5.14 34.19
CA GLN A 162 -8.80 5.65 35.32
C GLN A 162 -9.56 6.82 36.02
N SER A 163 -10.11 7.74 35.23
CA SER A 163 -10.90 8.86 35.81
C SER A 163 -12.15 8.37 36.53
N ALA A 164 -12.85 7.38 35.98
CA ALA A 164 -13.98 6.75 36.63
C ALA A 164 -13.61 6.09 37.98
N MET A 165 -12.48 5.39 38.04
CA MET A 165 -11.95 4.81 39.28
C MET A 165 -11.58 5.86 40.28
N VAL A 166 -10.90 6.94 39.90
CA VAL A 166 -10.57 8.06 40.80
C VAL A 166 -11.82 8.70 41.39
N GLN A 167 -12.86 8.96 40.58
CA GLN A 167 -14.14 9.49 41.04
C GLN A 167 -14.82 8.53 42.01
N GLN A 168 -14.85 7.24 41.75
CA GLN A 168 -15.43 6.24 42.65
C GLN A 168 -14.71 6.22 44.00
N PHE A 169 -13.36 6.29 44.00
CA PHE A 169 -12.60 6.37 45.24
C PHE A 169 -12.79 7.66 45.99
N ALA A 170 -12.90 8.80 45.30
CA ALA A 170 -13.23 10.07 45.94
C ALA A 170 -14.58 10.03 46.64
N GLN A 171 -15.61 9.46 45.99
CA GLN A 171 -16.94 9.26 46.60
C GLN A 171 -16.91 8.32 47.80
N GLN A 172 -16.18 7.20 47.71
CA GLN A 172 -16.04 6.28 48.85
C GLN A 172 -15.31 6.93 50.03
N ARG A 173 -14.27 7.73 49.76
CA ARG A 173 -13.62 8.51 50.82
C ARG A 173 -14.54 9.54 51.44
N ALA A 174 -15.29 10.28 50.63
CA ALA A 174 -16.25 11.29 51.12
C ALA A 174 -17.35 10.64 51.98
N SER A 175 -17.90 9.51 51.57
CA SER A 175 -18.91 8.78 52.34
C SER A 175 -18.34 8.21 53.65
N ALA A 176 -17.10 7.70 53.65
CA ALA A 176 -16.44 7.21 54.83
C ALA A 176 -16.13 8.34 55.84
N LEU A 177 -15.68 9.49 55.37
CA LEU A 177 -15.44 10.68 56.20
C LEU A 177 -16.75 11.24 56.76
N GLY A 178 -17.82 11.27 55.97
CA GLY A 178 -19.15 11.68 56.41
C GLY A 178 -19.72 10.77 57.52
N ALA A 179 -19.53 9.46 57.37
CA ALA A 179 -19.91 8.49 58.39
C ALA A 179 -19.08 8.60 59.69
N MET A 180 -17.79 8.95 59.60
CA MET A 180 -16.96 9.24 60.79
C MET A 180 -17.37 10.54 61.48
N GLY A 181 -17.67 11.60 60.70
CA GLY A 181 -18.13 12.88 61.23
C GLY A 181 -19.48 12.77 61.95
N ALA A 182 -20.42 12.03 61.42
CA ALA A 182 -21.73 11.77 62.04
C ALA A 182 -21.59 10.95 63.32
N ASN A 183 -20.68 9.99 63.39
CA ASN A 183 -20.43 9.20 64.60
C ASN A 183 -19.74 10.01 65.71
N THR A 184 -18.82 10.91 65.39
CA THR A 184 -18.17 11.79 66.40
C THR A 184 -19.14 12.81 66.91
N GLY A 185 -20.04 13.36 66.09
CA GLY A 185 -21.15 14.25 66.53
C GLY A 185 -22.13 13.57 67.49
N ALA A 186 -22.51 12.33 67.25
CA ALA A 186 -23.41 11.54 68.08
C ALA A 186 -22.75 11.17 69.41
N VAL A 187 -21.45 10.90 69.48
CA VAL A 187 -20.75 10.64 70.76
C VAL A 187 -20.61 11.89 71.61
N LEU A 188 -20.33 13.04 70.97
CA LEU A 188 -20.26 14.32 71.66
C LEU A 188 -21.64 14.75 72.21
N ALA A 189 -22.72 14.58 71.47
CA ALA A 189 -24.07 14.88 71.88
C ALA A 189 -24.53 13.96 73.02
N GLY A 190 -24.18 12.68 72.98
CA GLY A 190 -24.42 11.70 74.05
C GLY A 190 -23.65 12.01 75.36
N ALA A 191 -22.39 12.50 75.24
CA ALA A 191 -21.58 12.86 76.38
C ALA A 191 -22.05 14.15 77.10
N VAL A 192 -22.53 15.11 76.32
CA VAL A 192 -23.10 16.37 76.91
C VAL A 192 -24.46 16.12 77.58
N GLY A 193 -25.29 15.21 77.06
CA GLY A 193 -26.55 14.79 77.64
C GLY A 193 -26.40 14.01 78.96
N ALA A 194 -25.25 13.32 79.19
CA ALA A 194 -25.00 12.56 80.40
C ALA A 194 -24.42 13.39 81.57
N LEU A 195 -23.96 14.61 81.28
CA LEU A 195 -23.45 15.56 82.33
C LEU A 195 -24.42 16.63 82.76
N GLY A 196 -25.64 16.65 82.22
CA GLY A 196 -26.67 17.64 82.48
C GLY A 196 -27.93 17.11 83.15
N GLY A 197 -27.88 15.90 83.81
CA GLY A 197 -29.00 15.34 84.59
C GLY A 197 -28.64 15.13 86.03
#